data_b924124c9cea071b6a5842c683e0bd43
#
_entry.id   b924124c9cea071b6a5842c683e0bd43
#
_cell.length_a   1.000
_cell.length_b   1.000
_cell.length_c   1.000
_cell.angle_alpha   90.00
_cell.angle_beta   90.00
_cell.angle_gamma   90.00
#
_symmetry.space_group_name_H-M   'P 1'
#
loop_
_entity.id
_entity.type
_entity.pdbx_description
1 polymer ?
#
loop_
_entity_poly.entity_id
_entity_poly.type
_entity_poly.pdbx_seq_one_letter_code
_entity_poly.pdbx_strand_id
1 'polypeptide(L)'
;MRIGVAVLAAVAILACGSAAPPPQPVGSPLSVDQLKFAVIDAAGPPVFCDPDFYPIARAGGEQASAIARYPEIRADAALYSTIAAHEHLPSGELTDAQKLVLYRAWKLLRALTLTQGQGGDYPFSYRVQSTSGSASYLMVSGTVRVDGIVTVTSRTPTTAPNCPICLGAATLISTPNGDVRVTDIEPGMLVWTAGVDGTRIAAQVLEIGSMEVPPSHRMVHLVLAGGRDLLASPGHKTSDGRQLGSLRLGDKLDGSTIVRWELVPYAGGRTYDLLPAGATGTYWANGVLLSSTLTSGRR
;
A
#
# COMPACT_ATOMS: atom_id res chain seq x y z
N MET A 1 -85.36 30.20 48.79
CA MET A 1 -84.56 28.95 48.83
C MET A 1 -84.16 28.61 47.40
N ARG A 2 -82.95 28.98 46.96
CA ARG A 2 -82.48 28.71 45.61
C ARG A 2 -81.25 27.81 45.75
N ILE A 3 -81.38 26.59 45.20
CA ILE A 3 -80.35 25.53 45.18
C ILE A 3 -79.49 25.79 43.94
N GLY A 4 -78.21 26.06 44.14
CA GLY A 4 -77.22 26.21 43.04
C GLY A 4 -76.57 24.84 42.79
N VAL A 5 -76.66 24.43 41.53
CA VAL A 5 -75.96 23.23 41.02
C VAL A 5 -74.58 23.64 40.52
N ALA A 6 -73.57 23.14 41.10
CA ALA A 6 -72.18 23.29 40.61
C ALA A 6 -71.86 22.20 39.60
N VAL A 7 -71.50 22.59 38.36
CA VAL A 7 -71.01 21.69 37.31
C VAL A 7 -69.50 21.64 37.39
N LEU A 8 -68.92 20.47 37.71
CA LEU A 8 -67.56 20.21 37.60
C LEU A 8 -67.19 19.81 36.16
N ALA A 9 -66.43 20.65 35.46
CA ALA A 9 -65.85 20.31 34.16
C ALA A 9 -64.49 19.54 34.39
N ALA A 10 -64.47 18.28 33.99
CA ALA A 10 -63.25 17.47 33.99
C ALA A 10 -62.47 17.76 32.68
N VAL A 11 -61.27 18.35 32.80
CA VAL A 11 -60.35 18.57 31.68
C VAL A 11 -59.50 17.30 31.50
N ALA A 12 -59.75 16.51 30.46
CA ALA A 12 -58.92 15.40 30.05
C ALA A 12 -57.70 15.92 29.28
N ILE A 13 -56.51 15.83 29.88
CA ILE A 13 -55.24 16.11 29.21
C ILE A 13 -54.87 14.87 28.40
N LEU A 14 -55.02 14.93 27.05
CA LEU A 14 -54.45 13.95 26.13
C LEU A 14 -52.94 14.19 26.06
N ALA A 15 -52.17 13.35 26.72
CA ALA A 15 -50.72 13.26 26.52
C ALA A 15 -50.46 12.59 25.16
N CYS A 16 -50.09 13.36 24.13
CA CYS A 16 -49.54 12.83 22.90
C CYS A 16 -48.14 12.28 23.20
N GLY A 17 -48.06 10.97 23.52
CA GLY A 17 -46.83 10.27 23.53
C GLY A 17 -46.27 10.13 22.10
N SER A 18 -45.22 10.86 21.76
CA SER A 18 -44.48 10.65 20.52
C SER A 18 -43.86 9.24 20.59
N ALA A 19 -44.48 8.30 19.88
CA ALA A 19 -43.88 6.99 19.67
C ALA A 19 -42.53 7.20 18.94
N ALA A 20 -41.42 6.67 19.50
CA ALA A 20 -40.16 6.63 18.80
C ALA A 20 -40.35 5.90 17.46
N PRO A 21 -39.75 6.40 16.35
CA PRO A 21 -39.85 5.72 15.07
C PRO A 21 -39.30 4.27 15.25
N PRO A 22 -39.91 3.28 14.58
CA PRO A 22 -39.45 1.90 14.64
C PRO A 22 -37.99 1.84 14.18
N PRO A 23 -37.15 0.99 14.79
CA PRO A 23 -35.77 0.82 14.35
C PRO A 23 -35.79 0.42 12.87
N GLN A 24 -35.06 1.17 12.05
CA GLN A 24 -34.90 0.83 10.63
C GLN A 24 -34.25 -0.57 10.55
N PRO A 25 -34.66 -1.43 9.61
CA PRO A 25 -34.01 -2.71 9.42
C PRO A 25 -32.53 -2.49 9.14
N VAL A 26 -31.68 -2.97 10.02
CA VAL A 26 -30.22 -2.98 9.82
C VAL A 26 -29.98 -3.86 8.61
N GLY A 27 -29.54 -3.27 7.50
CA GLY A 27 -29.18 -4.02 6.29
C GLY A 27 -28.15 -5.08 6.64
N SER A 28 -28.10 -6.17 5.87
CA SER A 28 -27.07 -7.21 6.07
C SER A 28 -25.70 -6.54 6.06
N PRO A 29 -24.76 -6.98 6.95
CA PRO A 29 -23.42 -6.43 6.99
C PRO A 29 -22.77 -6.50 5.61
N LEU A 30 -22.14 -5.41 5.19
CA LEU A 30 -21.38 -5.36 3.94
C LEU A 30 -20.10 -6.17 4.06
N SER A 31 -19.63 -6.74 2.96
CA SER A 31 -18.30 -7.36 2.90
C SER A 31 -17.20 -6.30 3.07
N VAL A 32 -16.01 -6.72 3.50
CA VAL A 32 -14.88 -5.80 3.69
C VAL A 32 -14.56 -5.04 2.39
N ASP A 33 -14.66 -5.66 1.23
CA ASP A 33 -14.40 -5.00 -0.06
C ASP A 33 -15.50 -3.98 -0.42
N GLN A 34 -16.76 -4.24 -0.08
CA GLN A 34 -17.82 -3.24 -0.18
C GLN A 34 -17.60 -2.06 0.78
N LEU A 35 -17.12 -2.33 2.01
CA LEU A 35 -16.75 -1.27 2.96
C LEU A 35 -15.57 -0.44 2.45
N LYS A 36 -14.57 -1.06 1.80
CA LYS A 36 -13.46 -0.33 1.16
C LYS A 36 -13.97 0.60 0.06
N PHE A 37 -14.89 0.17 -0.79
CA PHE A 37 -15.49 1.05 -1.78
C PHE A 37 -16.25 2.22 -1.13
N ALA A 38 -17.05 1.96 -0.10
CA ALA A 38 -17.74 3.03 0.63
C ALA A 38 -16.75 4.09 1.18
N VAL A 39 -15.59 3.64 1.70
CA VAL A 39 -14.52 4.53 2.17
C VAL A 39 -13.90 5.31 1.01
N ILE A 40 -13.60 4.66 -0.11
CA ILE A 40 -13.00 5.29 -1.30
C ILE A 40 -13.93 6.35 -1.87
N ASP A 41 -15.23 6.05 -1.98
CA ASP A 41 -16.25 6.98 -2.49
C ASP A 41 -16.42 8.22 -1.60
N ALA A 42 -16.37 8.03 -0.27
CA ALA A 42 -16.57 9.13 0.69
C ALA A 42 -15.30 9.97 0.94
N ALA A 43 -14.13 9.35 0.91
CA ALA A 43 -12.88 9.97 1.33
C ALA A 43 -11.89 10.25 0.19
N GLY A 44 -12.06 9.60 -0.95
CA GLY A 44 -11.22 9.68 -2.15
C GLY A 44 -10.33 8.45 -2.33
N PRO A 45 -9.84 8.20 -3.56
CA PRO A 45 -9.01 7.04 -3.85
C PRO A 45 -7.67 7.09 -3.12
N PRO A 46 -7.17 5.95 -2.62
CA PRO A 46 -5.88 5.86 -1.99
C PRO A 46 -4.75 6.18 -2.97
N VAL A 47 -3.76 6.95 -2.50
CA VAL A 47 -2.47 7.12 -3.19
C VAL A 47 -1.52 6.06 -2.65
N PHE A 48 -1.00 5.24 -3.53
CA PHE A 48 -0.12 4.12 -3.21
C PHE A 48 1.00 3.98 -4.25
N CYS A 49 1.97 3.14 -3.97
CA CYS A 49 3.04 2.81 -4.91
C CYS A 49 2.49 1.86 -5.98
N ASP A 50 1.94 2.44 -7.05
CA ASP A 50 1.36 1.65 -8.15
C ASP A 50 2.47 1.01 -8.99
N PRO A 51 2.53 -0.34 -9.06
CA PRO A 51 3.60 -1.06 -9.75
C PRO A 51 3.64 -0.83 -11.25
N ASP A 52 2.54 -0.38 -11.87
CA ASP A 52 2.50 -0.10 -13.32
C ASP A 52 3.14 1.24 -13.67
N PHE A 53 3.21 2.16 -12.69
CA PHE A 53 3.76 3.51 -12.87
C PHE A 53 5.07 3.73 -12.12
N TYR A 54 5.43 2.85 -11.21
CA TYR A 54 6.62 3.01 -10.39
C TYR A 54 7.54 1.77 -10.50
N PRO A 55 8.88 1.90 -10.54
CA PRO A 55 9.66 3.15 -10.59
C PRO A 55 9.61 3.86 -11.94
N ILE A 56 9.21 3.22 -13.01
CA ILE A 56 9.15 3.78 -14.37
C ILE A 56 7.85 3.32 -15.04
N ALA A 57 7.01 4.29 -15.39
CA ALA A 57 5.83 4.04 -16.20
C ALA A 57 6.23 3.51 -17.59
N ARG A 58 5.55 2.47 -18.07
CA ARG A 58 5.73 1.90 -19.40
C ARG A 58 4.47 2.15 -20.23
N ALA A 59 4.63 2.66 -21.44
CA ALA A 59 3.49 2.84 -22.34
C ALA A 59 2.77 1.49 -22.55
N GLY A 60 1.47 1.45 -22.27
CA GLY A 60 0.64 0.23 -22.36
C GLY A 60 0.88 -0.80 -21.23
N GLY A 61 1.77 -0.53 -20.26
CA GLY A 61 2.11 -1.46 -19.18
C GLY A 61 0.92 -1.80 -18.29
N GLU A 62 0.13 -0.82 -17.88
CA GLU A 62 -1.06 -1.02 -17.06
C GLU A 62 -2.11 -1.89 -17.79
N GLN A 63 -2.32 -1.64 -19.10
CA GLN A 63 -3.23 -2.46 -19.92
C GLN A 63 -2.76 -3.90 -20.02
N ALA A 64 -1.47 -4.13 -20.25
CA ALA A 64 -0.89 -5.47 -20.30
C ALA A 64 -1.04 -6.20 -18.94
N SER A 65 -0.81 -5.50 -17.84
CA SER A 65 -1.02 -6.03 -16.48
C SER A 65 -2.49 -6.37 -16.22
N ALA A 66 -3.43 -5.55 -16.67
CA ALA A 66 -4.85 -5.78 -16.54
C ALA A 66 -5.28 -7.08 -17.25
N ILE A 67 -4.80 -7.31 -18.48
CA ILE A 67 -5.07 -8.52 -19.23
C ILE A 67 -4.45 -9.74 -18.54
N ALA A 68 -3.20 -9.64 -18.10
CA ALA A 68 -2.48 -10.74 -17.44
C ALA A 68 -3.10 -11.13 -16.08
N ARG A 69 -3.62 -10.17 -15.33
CA ARG A 69 -4.23 -10.38 -13.99
C ARG A 69 -5.72 -10.75 -14.06
N TYR A 70 -6.37 -10.54 -15.18
CA TYR A 70 -7.81 -10.80 -15.32
C TYR A 70 -8.25 -12.20 -14.87
N PRO A 71 -7.56 -13.30 -15.25
CA PRO A 71 -7.93 -14.64 -14.78
C PRO A 71 -7.84 -14.81 -13.27
N GLU A 72 -6.84 -14.20 -12.62
CA GLU A 72 -6.66 -14.21 -11.17
C GLU A 72 -7.81 -13.48 -10.46
N ILE A 73 -8.14 -12.26 -10.92
CA ILE A 73 -9.22 -11.46 -10.33
C ILE A 73 -10.57 -12.17 -10.51
N ARG A 74 -10.80 -12.78 -11.67
CA ARG A 74 -12.04 -13.50 -11.97
C ARG A 74 -12.20 -14.78 -11.15
N ALA A 75 -11.10 -15.43 -10.77
CA ALA A 75 -11.13 -16.64 -9.95
C ALA A 75 -11.64 -16.37 -8.52
N ASP A 76 -11.47 -15.15 -7.99
CA ASP A 76 -12.11 -14.71 -6.76
C ASP A 76 -13.51 -14.18 -7.07
N ALA A 77 -14.50 -15.06 -7.08
CA ALA A 77 -15.86 -14.73 -7.49
C ALA A 77 -16.53 -13.66 -6.62
N ALA A 78 -16.22 -13.59 -5.32
CA ALA A 78 -16.77 -12.61 -4.40
C ALA A 78 -16.21 -11.22 -4.66
N LEU A 79 -14.88 -11.12 -4.78
CA LEU A 79 -14.18 -9.89 -5.12
C LEU A 79 -14.58 -9.39 -6.50
N TYR A 80 -14.57 -10.30 -7.51
CA TYR A 80 -14.98 -9.97 -8.87
C TYR A 80 -16.39 -9.39 -8.94
N SER A 81 -17.38 -10.05 -8.28
CA SER A 81 -18.77 -9.57 -8.30
C SER A 81 -18.90 -8.22 -7.59
N THR A 82 -18.16 -7.99 -6.51
CA THR A 82 -18.15 -6.71 -5.79
C THR A 82 -17.61 -5.59 -6.68
N ILE A 83 -16.48 -5.81 -7.37
CA ILE A 83 -15.91 -4.82 -8.28
C ILE A 83 -16.83 -4.60 -9.49
N ALA A 84 -17.34 -5.68 -10.09
CA ALA A 84 -18.22 -5.57 -11.27
C ALA A 84 -19.50 -4.80 -10.95
N ALA A 85 -20.09 -5.00 -9.79
CA ALA A 85 -21.26 -4.25 -9.34
C ALA A 85 -20.95 -2.75 -9.12
N HIS A 86 -19.83 -2.44 -8.46
CA HIS A 86 -19.41 -1.08 -8.18
C HIS A 86 -19.07 -0.30 -9.47
N GLU A 87 -18.31 -0.90 -10.36
CA GLU A 87 -17.85 -0.31 -11.63
C GLU A 87 -18.87 -0.44 -12.77
N HIS A 88 -20.07 -0.98 -12.49
CA HIS A 88 -21.15 -1.20 -13.48
C HIS A 88 -20.68 -2.02 -14.71
N LEU A 89 -19.82 -3.02 -14.50
CA LEU A 89 -19.33 -3.86 -15.57
C LEU A 89 -20.40 -4.87 -16.01
N PRO A 90 -20.46 -5.23 -17.31
CA PRO A 90 -21.44 -6.18 -17.81
C PRO A 90 -21.17 -7.59 -17.29
N SER A 91 -22.24 -8.41 -17.22
CA SER A 91 -22.10 -9.85 -17.03
C SER A 91 -21.56 -10.49 -18.30
N GLY A 92 -20.55 -11.34 -18.18
CA GLY A 92 -19.96 -12.05 -19.31
C GLY A 92 -18.49 -11.73 -19.52
N GLU A 93 -18.01 -11.95 -20.75
CA GLU A 93 -16.61 -11.70 -21.10
C GLU A 93 -16.38 -10.19 -21.24
N LEU A 94 -15.31 -9.69 -20.57
CA LEU A 94 -14.98 -8.27 -20.60
C LEU A 94 -14.05 -7.93 -21.77
N THR A 95 -14.29 -6.76 -22.37
CA THR A 95 -13.32 -6.14 -23.29
C THR A 95 -12.05 -5.74 -22.55
N ASP A 96 -10.96 -5.52 -23.28
CA ASP A 96 -9.70 -5.10 -22.65
C ASP A 96 -9.81 -3.75 -21.92
N ALA A 97 -10.63 -2.83 -22.40
CA ALA A 97 -10.94 -1.59 -21.70
C ALA A 97 -11.67 -1.85 -20.36
N GLN A 98 -12.62 -2.76 -20.33
CA GLN A 98 -13.35 -3.16 -19.12
C GLN A 98 -12.45 -3.94 -18.14
N LYS A 99 -11.52 -4.77 -18.64
CA LYS A 99 -10.51 -5.42 -17.82
C LYS A 99 -9.59 -4.38 -17.15
N LEU A 100 -9.29 -3.27 -17.83
CA LEU A 100 -8.52 -2.18 -17.25
C LEU A 100 -9.28 -1.49 -16.11
N VAL A 101 -10.58 -1.22 -16.26
CA VAL A 101 -11.43 -0.67 -15.20
C VAL A 101 -11.45 -1.62 -13.99
N LEU A 102 -11.73 -2.91 -14.23
CA LEU A 102 -11.70 -3.95 -13.18
C LEU A 102 -10.36 -3.99 -12.44
N TYR A 103 -9.25 -3.96 -13.18
CA TYR A 103 -7.90 -4.02 -12.63
C TYR A 103 -7.56 -2.79 -11.78
N ARG A 104 -7.95 -1.59 -12.21
CA ARG A 104 -7.76 -0.36 -11.44
C ARG A 104 -8.51 -0.41 -10.11
N ALA A 105 -9.77 -0.79 -10.13
CA ALA A 105 -10.57 -0.97 -8.92
C ALA A 105 -9.97 -2.04 -7.99
N TRP A 106 -9.51 -3.17 -8.54
CA TRP A 106 -8.81 -4.22 -7.81
C TRP A 106 -7.54 -3.69 -7.11
N LYS A 107 -6.73 -2.87 -7.78
CA LYS A 107 -5.54 -2.24 -7.17
C LYS A 107 -5.92 -1.32 -6.02
N LEU A 108 -6.97 -0.51 -6.16
CA LEU A 108 -7.45 0.40 -5.11
C LEU A 108 -7.89 -0.37 -3.86
N LEU A 109 -8.66 -1.46 -4.02
CA LEU A 109 -9.07 -2.30 -2.89
C LEU A 109 -7.88 -2.94 -2.16
N ARG A 110 -6.83 -3.32 -2.89
CA ARG A 110 -5.60 -3.88 -2.30
C ARG A 110 -4.74 -2.82 -1.60
N ALA A 111 -4.81 -1.56 -2.07
CA ALA A 111 -4.08 -0.45 -1.47
C ALA A 111 -4.70 0.02 -0.13
N LEU A 112 -5.98 -0.32 0.14
CA LEU A 112 -6.67 0.03 1.37
C LEU A 112 -6.84 -1.19 2.26
N THR A 113 -6.28 -1.12 3.48
CA THR A 113 -6.48 -2.15 4.51
C THR A 113 -7.54 -1.68 5.50
N LEU A 114 -8.54 -2.52 5.74
CA LEU A 114 -9.52 -2.35 6.80
C LEU A 114 -9.44 -3.55 7.76
N THR A 115 -9.21 -3.26 9.04
CA THR A 115 -9.22 -4.26 10.11
C THR A 115 -10.27 -3.86 11.13
N GLN A 116 -11.12 -4.79 11.50
CA GLN A 116 -12.19 -4.53 12.45
C GLN A 116 -11.63 -4.12 13.82
N GLY A 117 -12.10 -2.99 14.33
CA GLY A 117 -11.77 -2.50 15.67
C GLY A 117 -12.62 -3.14 16.76
N GLN A 118 -12.29 -2.84 18.02
CA GLN A 118 -12.98 -3.42 19.19
C GLN A 118 -14.49 -3.07 19.25
N GLY A 119 -14.92 -1.95 18.65
CA GLY A 119 -16.33 -1.53 18.59
C GLY A 119 -17.13 -2.12 17.42
N GLY A 120 -16.51 -3.00 16.61
CA GLY A 120 -17.18 -3.58 15.43
C GLY A 120 -17.06 -2.73 14.16
N ASP A 121 -16.67 -1.46 14.27
CA ASP A 121 -16.40 -0.58 13.15
C ASP A 121 -14.98 -0.79 12.62
N TYR A 122 -14.72 -0.32 11.40
CA TYR A 122 -13.41 -0.42 10.75
C TYR A 122 -12.74 0.96 10.71
N PRO A 123 -11.71 1.22 11.53
CA PRO A 123 -10.91 2.43 11.41
C PRO A 123 -10.09 2.39 10.12
N PHE A 124 -9.90 3.56 9.50
CA PHE A 124 -9.02 3.72 8.35
C PHE A 124 -8.14 4.97 8.49
N SER A 125 -6.94 4.89 7.89
CA SER A 125 -6.04 6.02 7.71
C SER A 125 -5.18 5.76 6.49
N TYR A 126 -5.29 6.63 5.47
CA TYR A 126 -4.55 6.47 4.22
C TYR A 126 -4.35 7.81 3.51
N ARG A 127 -3.43 7.84 2.54
CA ARG A 127 -3.14 9.04 1.75
C ARG A 127 -4.10 9.17 0.58
N VAL A 128 -4.56 10.40 0.35
CA VAL A 128 -5.30 10.78 -0.86
C VAL A 128 -4.59 11.95 -1.54
N GLN A 129 -4.81 12.11 -2.84
CA GLN A 129 -4.36 13.30 -3.54
C GLN A 129 -5.23 14.50 -3.11
N SER A 130 -4.60 15.63 -2.83
CA SER A 130 -5.34 16.86 -2.53
C SER A 130 -5.89 17.45 -3.82
N THR A 131 -7.15 17.86 -3.79
CA THR A 131 -7.79 18.59 -4.89
C THR A 131 -7.79 20.10 -4.68
N SER A 132 -7.33 20.57 -3.51
CA SER A 132 -7.35 21.99 -3.13
C SER A 132 -6.27 22.28 -2.08
N GLY A 133 -5.82 23.54 -2.01
CA GLY A 133 -4.82 24.01 -1.04
C GLY A 133 -3.38 23.86 -1.53
N SER A 134 -2.41 24.13 -0.64
CA SER A 134 -0.97 24.09 -0.93
C SER A 134 -0.36 22.69 -0.79
N ALA A 135 -1.01 21.77 -0.11
CA ALA A 135 -0.53 20.39 0.05
C ALA A 135 -0.94 19.53 -1.14
N SER A 136 0.02 18.76 -1.69
CA SER A 136 -0.26 17.82 -2.79
C SER A 136 -0.95 16.54 -2.32
N TYR A 137 -0.78 16.16 -1.05
CA TYR A 137 -1.34 14.95 -0.43
C TYR A 137 -1.92 15.22 0.93
N LEU A 138 -2.98 14.50 1.28
CA LEU A 138 -3.62 14.52 2.59
C LEU A 138 -3.64 13.12 3.19
N MET A 139 -3.34 13.01 4.47
CA MET A 139 -3.68 11.84 5.28
C MET A 139 -5.14 11.97 5.70
N VAL A 140 -5.97 11.05 5.29
CA VAL A 140 -7.40 10.99 5.65
C VAL A 140 -7.59 9.87 6.65
N SER A 141 -8.26 10.17 7.77
CA SER A 141 -8.56 9.17 8.80
C SER A 141 -10.05 9.22 9.16
N GLY A 142 -10.57 8.08 9.59
CA GLY A 142 -11.97 7.95 9.95
C GLY A 142 -12.35 6.52 10.32
N THR A 143 -13.64 6.25 10.31
CA THR A 143 -14.22 4.92 10.54
C THR A 143 -15.30 4.62 9.51
N VAL A 144 -15.47 3.35 9.18
CA VAL A 144 -16.62 2.85 8.43
C VAL A 144 -17.32 1.76 9.24
N ARG A 145 -18.64 1.88 9.34
CA ARG A 145 -19.51 0.92 10.03
C ARG A 145 -19.78 -0.28 9.11
N VAL A 146 -20.25 -1.38 9.71
CA VAL A 146 -20.61 -2.61 8.99
C VAL A 146 -21.75 -2.41 7.96
N ASP A 147 -22.56 -1.36 8.09
CA ASP A 147 -23.60 -0.97 7.16
C ASP A 147 -23.13 0.01 6.07
N GLY A 148 -21.83 0.32 6.01
CA GLY A 148 -21.21 1.18 5.00
C GLY A 148 -21.23 2.68 5.33
N ILE A 149 -21.73 3.10 6.49
CA ILE A 149 -21.70 4.52 6.88
C ILE A 149 -20.28 4.93 7.20
N VAL A 150 -19.71 5.86 6.44
CA VAL A 150 -18.37 6.39 6.59
C VAL A 150 -18.38 7.71 7.35
N THR A 151 -17.52 7.82 8.35
CA THR A 151 -17.24 9.05 9.10
C THR A 151 -15.78 9.43 8.93
N VAL A 152 -15.48 10.49 8.19
CA VAL A 152 -14.14 11.07 8.07
C VAL A 152 -13.91 12.00 9.26
N THR A 153 -12.89 11.71 10.08
CA THR A 153 -12.59 12.47 11.29
C THR A 153 -11.49 13.50 11.09
N SER A 154 -10.58 13.26 10.13
CA SER A 154 -9.49 14.21 9.85
C SER A 154 -9.00 14.15 8.41
N ARG A 155 -8.47 15.29 7.93
CA ARG A 155 -7.70 15.45 6.68
C ARG A 155 -6.51 16.35 6.99
N THR A 156 -5.30 15.81 7.05
CA THR A 156 -4.09 16.54 7.41
C THR A 156 -3.06 16.51 6.28
N PRO A 157 -2.35 17.61 5.99
CA PRO A 157 -1.28 17.61 5.00
C PRO A 157 -0.25 16.52 5.26
N THR A 158 0.19 15.85 4.20
CA THR A 158 1.23 14.81 4.27
C THR A 158 2.08 14.83 3.00
N THR A 159 3.10 13.97 2.96
CA THR A 159 3.99 13.78 1.81
C THR A 159 3.50 12.66 0.89
N ALA A 160 4.06 12.57 -0.31
CA ALA A 160 3.88 11.43 -1.20
C ALA A 160 4.20 10.09 -0.49
N PRO A 161 3.62 8.96 -0.94
CA PRO A 161 4.04 7.66 -0.44
C PRO A 161 5.53 7.43 -0.74
N ASN A 162 6.22 6.81 0.20
CA ASN A 162 7.63 6.43 0.04
C ASN A 162 7.69 5.11 -0.72
N CYS A 163 7.92 5.19 -2.03
CA CYS A 163 7.86 4.02 -2.91
C CYS A 163 9.25 3.41 -3.11
N PRO A 164 9.53 2.24 -2.58
CA PRO A 164 10.84 1.62 -2.69
C PRO A 164 11.15 1.12 -4.10
N ILE A 165 12.42 1.17 -4.49
CA ILE A 165 12.98 0.50 -5.67
C ILE A 165 13.85 -0.64 -5.17
N CYS A 166 13.46 -1.90 -5.38
CA CYS A 166 13.62 -2.93 -4.36
C CYS A 166 14.44 -4.15 -4.79
N LEU A 167 14.81 -4.95 -3.76
CA LEU A 167 15.51 -6.23 -3.81
C LEU A 167 14.55 -7.39 -4.06
N GLY A 168 15.05 -8.49 -4.58
CA GLY A 168 14.33 -9.76 -4.66
C GLY A 168 14.08 -10.37 -3.27
N ALA A 169 12.98 -11.10 -3.10
CA ALA A 169 12.56 -11.68 -1.83
C ALA A 169 13.60 -12.62 -1.17
N ALA A 170 14.45 -13.26 -1.97
CA ALA A 170 15.50 -14.16 -1.48
C ALA A 170 16.79 -13.45 -1.04
N THR A 171 16.87 -12.12 -1.18
CA THR A 171 18.06 -11.34 -0.82
C THR A 171 18.34 -11.45 0.68
N LEU A 172 19.58 -11.68 1.03
CA LEU A 172 20.07 -11.75 2.41
C LEU A 172 20.63 -10.39 2.84
N ILE A 173 20.16 -9.89 3.96
CA ILE A 173 20.64 -8.65 4.60
C ILE A 173 21.59 -9.00 5.71
N SER A 174 22.77 -8.39 5.68
CA SER A 174 23.80 -8.65 6.68
C SER A 174 23.44 -8.00 8.02
N THR A 175 23.38 -8.81 9.08
CA THR A 175 23.10 -8.39 10.46
C THR A 175 24.25 -8.77 11.40
N PRO A 176 24.32 -8.19 12.62
CA PRO A 176 25.30 -8.63 13.63
C PRO A 176 25.17 -10.11 14.02
N ASN A 177 24.01 -10.71 13.84
CA ASN A 177 23.71 -12.10 14.22
C ASN A 177 23.73 -13.07 13.03
N GLY A 178 24.29 -12.66 11.88
CA GLY A 178 24.29 -13.43 10.64
C GLY A 178 23.34 -12.84 9.60
N ASP A 179 23.31 -13.43 8.42
CA ASP A 179 22.50 -12.94 7.32
C ASP A 179 21.02 -13.37 7.48
N VAL A 180 20.08 -12.43 7.24
CA VAL A 180 18.64 -12.62 7.37
C VAL A 180 17.97 -12.26 6.04
N ARG A 181 16.97 -13.02 5.61
CA ARG A 181 16.22 -12.69 4.39
C ARG A 181 15.56 -11.33 4.53
N VAL A 182 15.55 -10.56 3.44
CA VAL A 182 14.89 -9.23 3.43
C VAL A 182 13.42 -9.29 3.80
N THR A 183 12.74 -10.41 3.53
CA THR A 183 11.35 -10.67 3.91
C THR A 183 11.12 -10.82 5.42
N ASP A 184 12.18 -11.15 6.16
CA ASP A 184 12.13 -11.47 7.58
C ASP A 184 12.75 -10.33 8.43
N ILE A 185 13.17 -9.25 7.78
CA ILE A 185 13.65 -8.04 8.45
C ILE A 185 12.45 -7.22 8.94
N GLU A 186 12.53 -6.75 10.19
CA GLU A 186 11.51 -5.94 10.83
C GLU A 186 12.09 -4.61 11.35
N PRO A 187 11.28 -3.54 11.46
CA PRO A 187 11.68 -2.31 12.11
C PRO A 187 12.20 -2.58 13.54
N GLY A 188 13.32 -1.92 13.90
CA GLY A 188 14.00 -2.12 15.17
C GLY A 188 15.08 -3.20 15.18
N MET A 189 15.11 -4.12 14.21
CA MET A 189 16.22 -5.08 14.05
C MET A 189 17.53 -4.35 13.74
N LEU A 190 18.67 -4.91 14.17
CA LEU A 190 19.98 -4.39 13.84
C LEU A 190 20.48 -4.97 12.52
N VAL A 191 20.90 -4.10 11.62
CA VAL A 191 21.58 -4.45 10.37
C VAL A 191 22.92 -3.74 10.29
N TRP A 192 23.83 -4.26 9.47
CA TRP A 192 25.05 -3.56 9.19
C TRP A 192 24.81 -2.42 8.19
N THR A 193 25.32 -1.22 8.52
CA THR A 193 25.35 -0.04 7.66
C THR A 193 26.76 0.54 7.60
N ALA A 194 27.07 1.37 6.62
CA ALA A 194 28.32 2.11 6.54
C ALA A 194 28.19 3.47 7.25
N GLY A 195 29.15 3.80 8.10
CA GLY A 195 29.35 5.13 8.61
C GLY A 195 29.81 6.10 7.49
N VAL A 196 29.82 7.40 7.77
CA VAL A 196 30.29 8.43 6.82
C VAL A 196 31.78 8.27 6.46
N ASP A 197 32.55 7.62 7.31
CA ASP A 197 33.96 7.28 7.14
C ASP A 197 34.16 5.91 6.46
N GLY A 198 33.07 5.25 6.08
CA GLY A 198 33.09 3.90 5.47
C GLY A 198 33.21 2.75 6.49
N THR A 199 33.28 3.03 7.79
CA THR A 199 33.31 1.97 8.81
C THR A 199 31.99 1.21 8.85
N ARG A 200 32.07 -0.09 9.14
CA ARG A 200 30.89 -0.94 9.29
C ARG A 200 30.35 -0.81 10.72
N ILE A 201 29.12 -0.31 10.84
CA ILE A 201 28.43 -0.08 12.12
C ILE A 201 27.07 -0.78 12.14
N ALA A 202 26.64 -1.22 13.31
CA ALA A 202 25.28 -1.76 13.48
C ALA A 202 24.29 -0.62 13.70
N ALA A 203 23.18 -0.64 12.98
CA ALA A 203 22.12 0.36 13.11
C ALA A 203 20.73 -0.30 13.06
N GLN A 204 19.77 0.31 13.76
CA GLN A 204 18.39 -0.16 13.73
C GLN A 204 17.75 0.12 12.38
N VAL A 205 16.92 -0.81 11.90
CA VAL A 205 16.03 -0.59 10.77
C VAL A 205 14.92 0.36 11.21
N LEU A 206 14.80 1.48 10.52
CA LEU A 206 13.77 2.51 10.77
C LEU A 206 12.48 2.21 10.01
N GLU A 207 12.61 1.72 8.79
CA GLU A 207 11.49 1.50 7.87
C GLU A 207 11.78 0.31 6.97
N ILE A 208 10.72 -0.44 6.68
CA ILE A 208 10.70 -1.50 5.66
C ILE A 208 9.72 -1.07 4.58
N GLY A 209 10.17 -1.12 3.33
CA GLY A 209 9.34 -0.92 2.15
C GLY A 209 9.12 -2.22 1.41
N SER A 210 7.91 -2.46 0.94
CA SER A 210 7.65 -3.51 -0.03
C SER A 210 6.59 -3.07 -1.01
N MET A 211 6.71 -3.51 -2.28
CA MET A 211 5.69 -3.24 -3.27
C MET A 211 5.45 -4.44 -4.17
N GLU A 212 4.22 -4.58 -4.63
CA GLU A 212 3.90 -5.54 -5.67
C GLU A 212 4.54 -5.10 -7.00
N VAL A 213 4.92 -6.07 -7.79
CA VAL A 213 5.47 -5.81 -9.13
C VAL A 213 4.63 -6.53 -10.18
N PRO A 214 4.47 -5.92 -11.40
CA PRO A 214 3.70 -6.53 -12.46
C PRO A 214 4.37 -7.82 -12.95
N PRO A 215 3.63 -8.75 -13.58
CA PRO A 215 4.20 -9.99 -14.13
C PRO A 215 5.33 -9.78 -15.14
N SER A 216 5.35 -8.60 -15.78
CA SER A 216 6.40 -8.20 -16.72
C SER A 216 7.65 -7.63 -16.05
N HIS A 217 7.70 -7.57 -14.70
CA HIS A 217 8.85 -6.99 -14.00
C HIS A 217 10.13 -7.77 -14.27
N ARG A 218 11.20 -7.03 -14.51
CA ARG A 218 12.54 -7.57 -14.73
C ARG A 218 13.49 -6.99 -13.71
N MET A 219 14.40 -7.82 -13.21
CA MET A 219 15.44 -7.42 -12.29
C MET A 219 16.82 -7.53 -12.94
N VAL A 220 17.73 -6.74 -12.46
CA VAL A 220 19.17 -6.91 -12.73
C VAL A 220 19.65 -8.08 -11.90
N HIS A 221 20.18 -9.11 -12.56
CA HIS A 221 21.00 -10.15 -11.97
C HIS A 221 22.46 -9.82 -12.27
N LEU A 222 23.23 -9.54 -11.24
CA LEU A 222 24.65 -9.29 -11.35
C LEU A 222 25.45 -10.18 -10.44
N VAL A 223 26.64 -10.59 -10.93
CA VAL A 223 27.62 -11.34 -10.15
C VAL A 223 28.93 -10.58 -10.15
N LEU A 224 29.56 -10.47 -9.00
CA LEU A 224 30.88 -9.88 -8.82
C LEU A 224 31.98 -10.93 -8.89
N ALA A 225 33.20 -10.56 -9.27
CA ALA A 225 34.37 -11.45 -9.37
C ALA A 225 34.65 -12.22 -8.07
N GLY A 226 34.24 -11.70 -6.91
CA GLY A 226 34.30 -12.38 -5.61
C GLY A 226 33.17 -13.37 -5.33
N GLY A 227 32.30 -13.68 -6.31
CA GLY A 227 31.17 -14.61 -6.16
C GLY A 227 29.94 -14.04 -5.49
N ARG A 228 29.94 -12.76 -5.08
CA ARG A 228 28.73 -12.08 -4.57
C ARG A 228 27.72 -11.93 -5.69
N ASP A 229 26.48 -12.30 -5.41
CA ASP A 229 25.36 -12.37 -6.36
C ASP A 229 24.21 -11.48 -5.87
N LEU A 230 23.67 -10.66 -6.74
CA LEU A 230 22.59 -9.72 -6.41
C LEU A 230 21.47 -9.76 -7.44
N LEU A 231 20.22 -9.82 -6.96
CA LEU A 231 19.01 -9.70 -7.75
C LEU A 231 18.20 -8.50 -7.24
N ALA A 232 18.19 -7.41 -8.01
CA ALA A 232 17.52 -6.18 -7.63
C ALA A 232 16.93 -5.42 -8.83
N SER A 233 15.96 -4.55 -8.56
CA SER A 233 15.35 -3.70 -9.59
C SER A 233 16.40 -2.80 -10.26
N PRO A 234 16.28 -2.50 -11.57
CA PRO A 234 17.26 -1.69 -12.28
C PRO A 234 17.49 -0.30 -11.70
N GLY A 235 16.46 0.29 -11.08
CA GLY A 235 16.53 1.61 -10.45
C GLY A 235 17.18 1.62 -9.07
N HIS A 236 17.47 0.45 -8.46
CA HIS A 236 18.08 0.40 -7.14
C HIS A 236 19.45 1.05 -7.13
N LYS A 237 19.73 1.84 -6.08
CA LYS A 237 20.95 2.63 -6.00
C LYS A 237 22.08 1.83 -5.35
N THR A 238 23.25 1.93 -5.93
CA THR A 238 24.52 1.51 -5.31
C THR A 238 24.92 2.52 -4.23
N SER A 239 25.88 2.16 -3.38
CA SER A 239 26.41 3.05 -2.33
C SER A 239 27.06 4.34 -2.86
N ASP A 240 27.51 4.33 -4.12
CA ASP A 240 28.05 5.50 -4.82
C ASP A 240 26.98 6.28 -5.63
N GLY A 241 25.70 5.92 -5.48
CA GLY A 241 24.55 6.63 -6.05
C GLY A 241 24.20 6.26 -7.49
N ARG A 242 24.95 5.40 -8.18
CA ARG A 242 24.59 4.89 -9.50
C ARG A 242 23.37 3.96 -9.42
N GLN A 243 22.64 3.80 -10.50
CA GLN A 243 21.58 2.80 -10.61
C GLN A 243 22.14 1.47 -11.12
N LEU A 244 21.70 0.35 -10.57
CA LEU A 244 22.12 -1.00 -11.01
C LEU A 244 21.85 -1.24 -12.50
N GLY A 245 20.77 -0.68 -13.04
CA GLY A 245 20.44 -0.77 -14.47
C GLY A 245 21.38 0.01 -15.37
N SER A 246 22.15 0.97 -14.86
CA SER A 246 23.15 1.72 -15.62
C SER A 246 24.52 1.06 -15.68
N LEU A 247 24.74 0.07 -14.82
CA LEU A 247 26.02 -0.67 -14.77
C LEU A 247 26.18 -1.62 -15.95
N ARG A 248 27.41 -1.99 -16.23
CA ARG A 248 27.79 -2.90 -17.32
C ARG A 248 28.81 -3.93 -16.84
N LEU A 249 28.96 -4.97 -17.63
CA LEU A 249 30.04 -5.94 -17.46
C LEU A 249 31.40 -5.20 -17.43
N GLY A 250 32.25 -5.53 -16.47
CA GLY A 250 33.53 -4.89 -16.25
C GLY A 250 33.54 -3.68 -15.32
N ASP A 251 32.37 -3.10 -15.01
CA ASP A 251 32.29 -1.98 -14.05
C ASP A 251 32.68 -2.45 -12.64
N LYS A 252 33.14 -1.49 -11.83
CA LYS A 252 33.42 -1.70 -10.41
C LYS A 252 32.16 -1.41 -9.58
N LEU A 253 31.86 -2.32 -8.64
CA LEU A 253 30.82 -2.19 -7.64
C LEU A 253 31.34 -2.73 -6.32
N ASP A 254 31.27 -1.94 -5.26
CA ASP A 254 31.66 -2.31 -3.91
C ASP A 254 33.03 -3.05 -3.86
N GLY A 255 34.03 -2.42 -4.48
CA GLY A 255 35.42 -2.90 -4.52
C GLY A 255 35.69 -4.08 -5.48
N SER A 256 34.69 -4.63 -6.16
CA SER A 256 34.83 -5.79 -7.04
C SER A 256 34.37 -5.51 -8.47
N THR A 257 34.77 -6.33 -9.44
CA THR A 257 34.41 -6.19 -10.86
C THR A 257 33.13 -6.99 -11.13
N ILE A 258 32.20 -6.42 -11.89
CA ILE A 258 31.02 -7.10 -12.39
C ILE A 258 31.43 -8.08 -13.49
N VAL A 259 31.24 -9.38 -13.25
CA VAL A 259 31.56 -10.47 -14.20
C VAL A 259 30.32 -11.03 -14.88
N ARG A 260 29.12 -10.73 -14.39
CA ARG A 260 27.82 -11.02 -15.02
C ARG A 260 26.87 -9.86 -14.77
N TRP A 261 26.17 -9.45 -15.79
CA TRP A 261 25.09 -8.45 -15.73
C TRP A 261 24.02 -8.81 -16.76
N GLU A 262 22.80 -9.04 -16.33
CA GLU A 262 21.69 -9.36 -17.21
C GLU A 262 20.35 -8.89 -16.63
N LEU A 263 19.39 -8.62 -17.49
CA LEU A 263 18.01 -8.40 -17.09
C LEU A 263 17.25 -9.72 -17.17
N VAL A 264 16.75 -10.20 -16.04
CA VAL A 264 16.01 -11.47 -15.94
C VAL A 264 14.54 -11.22 -15.56
N PRO A 265 13.59 -12.06 -15.99
CA PRO A 265 12.22 -12.04 -15.49
C PRO A 265 12.22 -12.28 -13.98
N TYR A 266 11.30 -11.62 -13.27
CA TYR A 266 11.15 -11.80 -11.83
C TYR A 266 9.75 -12.30 -11.48
N ALA A 267 9.65 -13.52 -10.95
CA ALA A 267 8.39 -14.19 -10.62
C ALA A 267 7.98 -14.02 -9.14
N GLY A 268 8.75 -13.28 -8.31
CA GLY A 268 8.51 -13.19 -6.87
C GLY A 268 7.30 -12.34 -6.45
N GLY A 269 6.66 -11.64 -7.39
CA GLY A 269 5.42 -10.89 -7.16
C GLY A 269 5.57 -9.63 -6.29
N ARG A 270 6.56 -9.58 -5.42
CA ARG A 270 6.86 -8.42 -4.54
C ARG A 270 8.37 -8.20 -4.44
N THR A 271 8.75 -6.95 -4.24
CA THR A 271 10.13 -6.53 -3.99
C THR A 271 10.22 -5.75 -2.67
N TYR A 272 11.43 -5.62 -2.12
CA TYR A 272 11.63 -5.18 -0.74
C TYR A 272 12.81 -4.21 -0.64
N ASP A 273 12.72 -3.24 0.29
CA ASP A 273 13.81 -2.35 0.67
C ASP A 273 13.74 -2.07 2.17
N LEU A 274 14.83 -1.63 2.75
CA LEU A 274 14.92 -1.24 4.15
C LEU A 274 15.70 0.06 4.30
N LEU A 275 15.34 0.85 5.30
CA LEU A 275 16.06 2.06 5.68
C LEU A 275 16.69 1.86 7.05
N PRO A 276 18.02 1.68 7.15
CA PRO A 276 18.69 1.69 8.44
C PRO A 276 18.86 3.11 8.98
N ALA A 277 18.94 3.23 10.29
CA ALA A 277 19.34 4.46 10.95
C ALA A 277 20.78 4.84 10.54
N GLY A 278 21.10 6.14 10.62
CA GLY A 278 22.43 6.65 10.30
C GLY A 278 22.41 7.63 9.12
N ALA A 279 23.58 8.19 8.84
CA ALA A 279 23.71 9.28 7.87
C ALA A 279 23.75 8.81 6.42
N THR A 280 24.16 7.56 6.14
CA THR A 280 24.38 7.06 4.79
C THR A 280 23.15 6.37 4.20
N GLY A 281 22.28 5.78 5.05
CA GLY A 281 21.15 4.96 4.62
C GLY A 281 21.54 3.74 3.79
N THR A 282 22.78 3.23 3.96
CA THR A 282 23.31 2.08 3.22
C THR A 282 23.19 0.80 4.03
N TYR A 283 23.18 -0.34 3.34
CA TYR A 283 23.18 -1.67 3.96
C TYR A 283 23.80 -2.71 3.03
N TRP A 284 24.24 -3.85 3.57
CA TRP A 284 24.76 -4.95 2.77
C TRP A 284 23.67 -5.95 2.41
N ALA A 285 23.44 -6.12 1.10
CA ALA A 285 22.52 -7.07 0.49
C ALA A 285 23.31 -8.12 -0.28
N ASN A 286 23.25 -9.39 0.09
CA ASN A 286 24.09 -10.48 -0.41
C ASN A 286 25.57 -10.09 -0.40
N GLY A 287 26.00 -9.38 0.65
CA GLY A 287 27.38 -8.88 0.81
C GLY A 287 27.75 -7.69 -0.08
N VAL A 288 26.84 -7.12 -0.86
CA VAL A 288 27.05 -5.92 -1.69
C VAL A 288 26.50 -4.70 -0.98
N LEU A 289 27.31 -3.64 -0.84
CA LEU A 289 26.87 -2.40 -0.22
C LEU A 289 25.97 -1.59 -1.17
N LEU A 290 24.73 -1.36 -0.76
CA LEU A 290 23.72 -0.63 -1.50
C LEU A 290 23.18 0.54 -0.67
N SER A 291 22.56 1.52 -1.33
CA SER A 291 21.82 2.59 -0.66
C SER A 291 20.33 2.26 -0.65
N SER A 292 19.67 2.49 0.48
CA SER A 292 18.22 2.49 0.55
C SER A 292 17.63 3.47 -0.47
N THR A 293 16.52 3.09 -1.06
CA THR A 293 15.71 3.99 -1.91
C THR A 293 14.55 4.62 -1.12
N LEU A 294 14.36 4.17 0.13
CA LEU A 294 13.48 4.80 1.09
C LEU A 294 14.14 6.09 1.62
N THR A 295 13.33 7.10 1.84
CA THR A 295 13.79 8.36 2.43
C THR A 295 13.22 8.51 3.83
N SER A 296 14.07 8.82 4.82
CA SER A 296 13.56 9.23 6.12
C SER A 296 12.69 10.47 5.92
N GLY A 297 11.38 10.33 6.10
CA GLY A 297 10.52 11.50 6.20
C GLY A 297 11.08 12.39 7.32
N ARG A 298 11.61 13.55 6.97
CA ARG A 298 11.94 14.56 7.99
C ARG A 298 10.64 14.87 8.74
N ARG A 299 10.60 14.43 9.99
CA ARG A 299 9.58 14.88 10.94
C ARG A 299 9.80 16.34 11.28
#